data_4822b43c2c6b05da91cee7ad6a1abbdc
#
_entry.id   4822b43c2c6b05da91cee7ad6a1abbdc
#
_cell.length_a   1.000
_cell.length_b   1.000
_cell.length_c   1.000
_cell.angle_alpha   90.00
_cell.angle_beta   90.00
_cell.angle_gamma   90.00
#
_symmetry.space_group_name_H-M   'P 1'
#
loop_
_entity.id
_entity.type
_entity.pdbx_description
1 polymer ?
#
loop_
_entity_poly.entity_id
_entity_poly.type
_entity_poly.pdbx_seq_one_letter_code
_entity_poly.pdbx_strand_id
1 'polypeptide(L)'
;TYTLRNGSRLPKPWLEVHNPTTLPGSLPGRAISLGSRSERSWLVRVPLVRRGHFRIEPLHIRTGDPFGFFEASATVGQGVSVIVYPKLEPLPAWRLPTASLEGSHASPERTLQTTPLATSVRPYAPGDAMNRIHWKTTARHGELQVKEFEVQRTADLWIYLDLDRAVHVGLDDAATIETAVRVAAS
;
A
#
# COMPACT_ATOMS: atom_id res chain seq x y z
N THR A 1 8.98 19.18 -4.76
CA THR A 1 9.50 20.55 -4.90
C THR A 1 10.98 20.55 -4.65
N TYR A 2 11.72 21.20 -5.53
CA TYR A 2 13.14 21.46 -5.36
C TYR A 2 13.35 22.91 -4.91
N THR A 3 14.30 23.11 -4.03
CA THR A 3 14.71 24.43 -3.59
C THR A 3 16.23 24.48 -3.61
N LEU A 4 16.80 25.38 -4.38
CA LEU A 4 18.23 25.57 -4.50
C LEU A 4 18.61 26.99 -4.06
N ARG A 5 19.55 27.05 -3.12
CA ARG A 5 20.02 28.31 -2.52
C ARG A 5 21.48 28.57 -2.86
N ASN A 6 21.78 29.74 -3.35
CA ASN A 6 23.15 30.26 -3.49
C ASN A 6 23.56 31.01 -2.22
N GLY A 7 24.40 30.41 -1.39
CA GLY A 7 24.93 31.03 -0.17
C GLY A 7 26.07 32.01 -0.42
N SER A 8 26.65 32.07 -1.65
CA SER A 8 27.78 32.92 -1.98
C SER A 8 27.37 34.35 -2.35
N ARG A 9 28.32 35.24 -2.31
CA ARG A 9 28.16 36.63 -2.80
C ARG A 9 28.24 36.73 -4.33
N LEU A 10 28.78 35.73 -4.99
CA LEU A 10 28.89 35.67 -6.44
C LEU A 10 27.62 35.08 -7.03
N PRO A 11 27.05 35.71 -8.08
CA PRO A 11 25.95 35.12 -8.81
C PRO A 11 26.38 33.87 -9.57
N LYS A 12 25.45 32.98 -9.82
CA LYS A 12 25.61 31.76 -10.63
C LYS A 12 24.75 31.95 -11.88
N PRO A 13 25.29 32.48 -12.97
CA PRO A 13 24.50 32.86 -14.13
C PRO A 13 23.92 31.66 -14.86
N TRP A 14 24.60 30.53 -14.81
CA TRP A 14 24.19 29.30 -15.47
C TRP A 14 24.49 28.07 -14.60
N LEU A 15 23.45 27.32 -14.30
CA LEU A 15 23.50 26.06 -13.59
C LEU A 15 22.62 25.06 -14.33
N GLU A 16 23.18 23.97 -14.80
CA GLU A 16 22.42 22.80 -15.22
C GLU A 16 22.15 21.92 -13.99
N VAL A 17 20.91 21.59 -13.81
CA VAL A 17 20.45 20.77 -12.69
C VAL A 17 19.84 19.50 -13.25
N HIS A 18 20.39 18.37 -12.90
CA HIS A 18 19.92 17.06 -13.31
C HIS A 18 19.76 16.15 -12.09
N ASN A 19 18.67 15.38 -12.08
CA ASN A 19 18.40 14.45 -10.98
C ASN A 19 18.22 13.05 -11.55
N PRO A 20 19.25 12.19 -11.47
CA PRO A 20 19.16 10.82 -11.92
C PRO A 20 18.09 10.06 -11.13
N THR A 21 17.36 9.20 -11.81
CA THR A 21 16.29 8.44 -11.19
C THR A 21 16.06 7.11 -11.89
N THR A 22 15.59 6.13 -11.14
CA THR A 22 15.10 4.86 -11.68
C THR A 22 13.60 4.87 -11.94
N LEU A 23 12.90 6.01 -11.70
CA LEU A 23 11.48 6.16 -12.02
C LEU A 23 11.21 5.89 -13.51
N PRO A 24 10.07 5.30 -13.84
CA PRO A 24 9.64 5.19 -15.24
C PRO A 24 9.38 6.59 -15.80
N GLY A 25 10.23 7.03 -16.67
CA GLY A 25 10.29 8.40 -17.15
C GLY A 25 11.43 9.19 -16.50
N SER A 26 12.11 10.00 -17.29
CA SER A 26 13.20 10.84 -16.80
C SER A 26 12.67 12.08 -16.10
N LEU A 27 13.35 12.48 -15.04
CA LEU A 27 13.15 13.82 -14.48
C LEU A 27 13.79 14.84 -15.44
N PRO A 28 13.04 15.85 -15.89
CA PRO A 28 13.59 16.82 -16.83
C PRO A 28 14.73 17.61 -16.18
N GLY A 29 15.88 17.61 -16.83
CA GLY A 29 16.96 18.51 -16.48
C GLY A 29 16.52 19.97 -16.69
N ARG A 30 17.11 20.87 -15.93
CA ARG A 30 16.76 22.29 -16.01
C ARG A 30 17.99 23.19 -15.93
N ALA A 31 18.05 24.16 -16.82
CA ALA A 31 18.99 25.26 -16.70
C ALA A 31 18.35 26.40 -15.89
N ILE A 32 19.05 26.88 -14.88
CA ILE A 32 18.61 27.98 -14.01
C ILE A 32 19.75 28.95 -13.75
N SER A 33 19.40 30.16 -13.37
CA SER A 33 20.36 31.14 -12.83
C SER A 33 20.00 31.47 -11.37
N LEU A 34 21.01 31.72 -10.56
CA LEU A 34 20.86 32.17 -9.19
C LEU A 34 21.67 33.44 -8.96
N GLY A 35 21.04 34.49 -8.49
CA GLY A 35 21.71 35.68 -8.01
C GLY A 35 22.58 35.41 -6.78
N SER A 36 23.33 36.43 -6.33
CA SER A 36 24.06 36.32 -5.07
C SER A 36 23.08 36.18 -3.90
N ARG A 37 23.36 35.28 -2.96
CA ARG A 37 22.55 35.00 -1.76
C ARG A 37 21.05 34.82 -2.06
N SER A 38 20.73 34.29 -3.22
CA SER A 38 19.36 34.05 -3.65
C SER A 38 18.95 32.60 -3.59
N GLU A 39 17.64 32.39 -3.62
CA GLU A 39 17.03 31.08 -3.61
C GLU A 39 16.03 30.97 -4.76
N ARG A 40 15.91 29.78 -5.33
CA ARG A 40 14.91 29.47 -6.34
C ARG A 40 14.28 28.13 -6.07
N SER A 41 12.96 28.10 -6.11
CA SER A 41 12.17 26.88 -5.96
C SER A 41 11.39 26.56 -7.23
N TRP A 42 11.22 25.27 -7.51
CA TRP A 42 10.38 24.80 -8.60
C TRP A 42 9.77 23.44 -8.30
N LEU A 43 8.64 23.18 -8.91
CA LEU A 43 7.91 21.92 -8.80
C LEU A 43 8.12 21.07 -10.06
N VAL A 44 8.45 19.81 -9.87
CA VAL A 44 8.45 18.79 -10.92
C VAL A 44 7.34 17.79 -10.59
N ARG A 45 6.51 17.50 -11.57
CA ARG A 45 5.46 16.47 -11.48
C ARG A 45 5.80 15.36 -12.44
N VAL A 46 5.81 14.14 -11.95
CA VAL A 46 6.07 12.93 -12.74
C VAL A 46 4.92 11.95 -12.49
N PRO A 47 4.26 11.44 -13.51
CA PRO A 47 3.25 10.41 -13.34
C PRO A 47 3.92 9.10 -12.90
N LEU A 48 3.42 8.51 -11.82
CA LEU A 48 3.88 7.22 -11.33
C LEU A 48 2.95 6.14 -11.89
N VAL A 49 3.23 5.70 -13.11
CA VAL A 49 2.38 4.76 -13.86
C VAL A 49 2.67 3.30 -13.57
N ARG A 50 3.82 2.98 -13.02
CA ARG A 50 4.26 1.62 -12.77
C ARG A 50 4.58 1.43 -11.29
N ARG A 51 4.09 0.33 -10.71
CA ARG A 51 4.44 -0.06 -9.34
C ARG A 51 5.92 -0.48 -9.27
N GLY A 52 6.52 -0.32 -8.10
CA GLY A 52 7.89 -0.75 -7.88
C GLY A 52 8.59 0.03 -6.79
N HIS A 53 9.83 -0.35 -6.57
CA HIS A 53 10.75 0.36 -5.71
C HIS A 53 11.70 1.18 -6.57
N PHE A 54 11.61 2.48 -6.45
CA PHE A 54 12.37 3.43 -7.25
C PHE A 54 13.29 4.27 -6.37
N ARG A 55 14.30 4.84 -6.99
CA ARG A 55 15.23 5.72 -6.32
C ARG A 55 15.41 7.01 -7.12
N ILE A 56 15.37 8.10 -6.42
CA ILE A 56 15.75 9.42 -6.90
C ILE A 56 17.10 9.71 -6.29
N GLU A 57 18.12 9.81 -7.13
CA GLU A 57 19.49 10.05 -6.68
C GLU A 57 19.67 11.52 -6.25
N PRO A 58 20.77 11.87 -5.58
CA PRO A 58 21.09 13.25 -5.28
C PRO A 58 21.11 14.14 -6.53
N LEU A 59 20.87 15.42 -6.35
CA LEU A 59 20.84 16.40 -7.42
C LEU A 59 22.26 16.66 -7.96
N HIS A 60 22.46 16.43 -9.23
CA HIS A 60 23.70 16.81 -9.93
C HIS A 60 23.58 18.21 -10.48
N ILE A 61 24.50 19.04 -10.11
CA ILE A 61 24.58 20.43 -10.56
C ILE A 61 25.88 20.58 -11.37
N ARG A 62 25.76 21.14 -12.56
CA ARG A 62 26.87 21.45 -13.44
C ARG A 62 26.84 22.94 -13.79
N THR A 63 27.97 23.57 -13.80
CA THR A 63 28.13 24.94 -14.21
C THR A 63 29.40 25.09 -15.02
N GLY A 64 29.47 26.08 -15.91
CA GLY A 64 30.63 26.36 -16.73
C GLY A 64 30.66 27.81 -17.16
N ASP A 65 31.72 28.18 -17.84
CA ASP A 65 31.82 29.46 -18.52
C ASP A 65 31.18 29.39 -19.93
N PRO A 66 30.80 30.52 -20.51
CA PRO A 66 30.17 30.56 -21.84
C PRO A 66 31.03 30.02 -22.97
N PHE A 67 32.33 29.95 -22.77
CA PHE A 67 33.30 29.52 -23.80
C PHE A 67 33.70 28.04 -23.67
N GLY A 68 33.25 27.39 -22.56
CA GLY A 68 33.56 25.97 -22.33
C GLY A 68 34.98 25.67 -21.84
N PHE A 69 35.74 26.68 -21.39
CA PHE A 69 37.07 26.48 -20.85
C PHE A 69 37.09 25.92 -19.43
N PHE A 70 36.05 26.21 -18.65
CA PHE A 70 35.95 25.80 -17.27
C PHE A 70 34.59 25.15 -17.04
N GLU A 71 34.63 24.00 -16.39
CA GLU A 71 33.45 23.29 -15.94
C GLU A 71 33.63 22.87 -14.50
N ALA A 72 32.57 23.00 -13.70
CA ALA A 72 32.52 22.49 -12.35
C ALA A 72 31.20 21.75 -12.13
N SER A 73 31.28 20.63 -11.43
CA SER A 73 30.13 19.84 -11.06
C SER A 73 30.08 19.59 -9.56
N ALA A 74 28.90 19.47 -9.02
CA ALA A 74 28.66 19.12 -7.63
C ALA A 74 27.43 18.25 -7.50
N THR A 75 27.45 17.36 -6.53
CA THR A 75 26.29 16.55 -6.14
C THR A 75 25.76 17.10 -4.82
N VAL A 76 24.48 17.41 -4.76
CA VAL A 76 23.86 18.08 -3.62
C VAL A 76 22.59 17.37 -3.19
N GLY A 77 22.36 17.29 -1.89
CA GLY A 77 21.20 16.62 -1.29
C GLY A 77 21.46 15.15 -1.02
N GLN A 78 20.39 14.44 -0.73
CA GLN A 78 20.41 13.00 -0.47
C GLN A 78 19.45 12.28 -1.42
N GLY A 79 19.76 11.02 -1.74
CA GLY A 79 18.87 10.17 -2.50
C GLY A 79 17.63 9.81 -1.68
N VAL A 80 16.50 9.65 -2.37
CA VAL A 80 15.21 9.29 -1.76
C VAL A 80 14.69 8.03 -2.43
N SER A 81 14.30 7.05 -1.62
CA SER A 81 13.59 5.86 -2.09
C SER A 81 12.09 6.13 -2.14
N VAL A 82 11.47 5.70 -3.22
CA VAL A 82 10.03 5.84 -3.47
C VAL A 82 9.45 4.47 -3.77
N ILE A 83 8.44 4.08 -2.99
CA ILE A 83 7.67 2.85 -3.24
C ILE A 83 6.36 3.26 -3.90
N VAL A 84 6.12 2.73 -5.08
CA VAL A 84 4.87 2.92 -5.82
C VAL A 84 4.05 1.66 -5.70
N TYR A 85 2.89 1.76 -5.08
CA TYR A 85 1.95 0.65 -4.91
C TYR A 85 1.15 0.38 -6.19
N PRO A 86 0.62 -0.83 -6.37
CA PRO A 86 -0.28 -1.12 -7.47
C PRO A 86 -1.54 -0.24 -7.38
N LYS A 87 -2.12 0.06 -8.54
CA LYS A 87 -3.41 0.74 -8.62
C LYS A 87 -4.50 -0.17 -8.06
N LEU A 88 -5.30 0.33 -7.13
CA LEU A 88 -6.48 -0.36 -6.62
C LEU A 88 -7.66 -0.13 -7.55
N GLU A 89 -8.42 -1.18 -7.84
CA GLU A 89 -9.61 -1.12 -8.68
C GLU A 89 -10.77 -1.79 -7.94
N PRO A 90 -11.96 -1.18 -7.93
CA PRO A 90 -13.10 -1.82 -7.29
C PRO A 90 -13.47 -3.12 -8.01
N LEU A 91 -13.69 -4.20 -7.26
CA LEU A 91 -14.09 -5.51 -7.78
C LEU A 91 -15.58 -5.75 -7.51
N PRO A 92 -16.50 -5.07 -8.19
CA PRO A 92 -17.93 -5.04 -7.82
C PRO A 92 -18.63 -6.38 -7.98
N ALA A 93 -18.11 -7.24 -8.85
CA ALA A 93 -18.69 -8.56 -9.10
C ALA A 93 -18.08 -9.67 -8.24
N TRP A 94 -17.07 -9.35 -7.43
CA TRP A 94 -16.40 -10.36 -6.62
C TRP A 94 -17.20 -10.64 -5.36
N ARG A 95 -17.75 -11.85 -5.27
CA ARG A 95 -18.43 -12.33 -4.06
C ARG A 95 -17.66 -13.54 -3.55
N LEU A 96 -17.35 -13.54 -2.28
CA LEU A 96 -16.83 -14.73 -1.62
C LEU A 96 -17.89 -15.84 -1.78
N PRO A 97 -17.52 -17.02 -2.30
CA PRO A 97 -18.46 -18.14 -2.38
C PRO A 97 -18.86 -18.53 -0.96
N THR A 98 -20.10 -18.25 -0.61
CA THR A 98 -20.67 -18.56 0.71
C THR A 98 -20.66 -20.07 1.00
N ALA A 99 -20.68 -20.88 -0.04
CA ALA A 99 -20.56 -22.33 0.09
C ALA A 99 -19.22 -22.81 0.67
N SER A 100 -18.15 -22.04 0.50
CA SER A 100 -16.86 -22.33 1.15
C SER A 100 -16.87 -22.06 2.65
N LEU A 101 -17.86 -21.30 3.14
CA LEU A 101 -18.07 -21.04 4.56
C LEU A 101 -18.85 -22.20 5.24
N GLU A 102 -19.51 -23.04 4.45
CA GLU A 102 -20.19 -24.25 4.90
C GLU A 102 -19.33 -25.51 4.75
N GLY A 103 -18.07 -25.38 4.42
CA GLY A 103 -17.11 -26.47 4.35
C GLY A 103 -17.08 -27.24 5.66
N SER A 104 -17.90 -28.28 5.72
CA SER A 104 -18.03 -29.27 6.78
C SER A 104 -16.84 -30.23 6.85
N HIS A 105 -15.64 -29.73 6.68
CA HIS A 105 -14.44 -30.36 7.18
C HIS A 105 -13.91 -29.50 8.34
N ALA A 106 -14.75 -29.42 9.37
CA ALA A 106 -14.28 -29.11 10.71
C ALA A 106 -13.28 -30.21 11.08
N SER A 107 -12.02 -29.98 10.76
CA SER A 107 -10.94 -30.60 11.50
C SER A 107 -11.19 -30.29 12.97
N PRO A 108 -11.19 -31.31 13.86
CA PRO A 108 -11.47 -31.10 15.28
C PRO A 108 -10.27 -30.48 16.01
N GLU A 109 -9.52 -29.65 15.34
CA GLU A 109 -8.52 -28.81 16.00
C GLU A 109 -9.28 -27.68 16.70
N ARG A 110 -9.54 -27.95 17.98
CA ARG A 110 -10.04 -26.99 18.94
C ARG A 110 -9.14 -25.78 18.96
N THR A 111 -9.47 -24.79 18.15
CA THR A 111 -8.91 -23.44 18.31
C THR A 111 -9.43 -22.89 19.63
N LEU A 112 -8.58 -22.91 20.64
CA LEU A 112 -8.84 -22.48 22.02
C LEU A 112 -9.10 -20.97 22.18
N GLN A 113 -9.41 -20.25 21.11
CA GLN A 113 -9.58 -18.80 21.12
C GLN A 113 -10.98 -18.29 20.72
N THR A 114 -11.96 -19.15 20.63
CA THR A 114 -13.32 -18.68 20.48
C THR A 114 -13.91 -18.53 21.88
N THR A 115 -13.78 -17.37 22.47
CA THR A 115 -14.61 -16.98 23.62
C THR A 115 -16.01 -16.74 23.05
N PRO A 116 -16.96 -17.65 23.25
CA PRO A 116 -18.32 -17.41 22.78
C PRO A 116 -18.90 -16.33 23.70
N LEU A 117 -18.91 -15.10 23.22
CA LEU A 117 -19.64 -14.02 23.86
C LEU A 117 -21.12 -14.37 23.75
N ALA A 118 -21.77 -14.66 24.89
CA ALA A 118 -23.20 -14.81 24.93
C ALA A 118 -23.83 -13.45 24.59
N THR A 119 -24.42 -13.35 23.41
CA THR A 119 -24.94 -12.10 22.85
C THR A 119 -26.35 -11.85 23.30
N SER A 120 -27.16 -12.91 23.48
CA SER A 120 -28.55 -12.80 23.90
C SER A 120 -29.00 -13.99 24.73
N VAL A 121 -30.20 -13.88 25.28
CA VAL A 121 -30.87 -14.93 26.08
C VAL A 121 -32.26 -15.08 25.50
N ARG A 122 -32.67 -16.31 25.18
CA ARG A 122 -34.04 -16.63 24.71
C ARG A 122 -34.71 -17.67 25.60
N PRO A 123 -36.04 -17.78 25.55
CA PRO A 123 -36.74 -18.85 26.21
C PRO A 123 -36.27 -20.24 25.77
N TYR A 124 -36.24 -21.18 26.69
CA TYR A 124 -35.89 -22.57 26.40
C TYR A 124 -36.89 -23.22 25.45
N ALA A 125 -36.42 -23.95 24.48
CA ALA A 125 -37.21 -24.82 23.63
C ALA A 125 -36.80 -26.28 23.80
N PRO A 126 -37.75 -27.25 23.68
CA PRO A 126 -37.42 -28.66 23.75
C PRO A 126 -36.33 -29.04 22.73
N GLY A 127 -35.23 -29.61 23.21
CA GLY A 127 -34.04 -29.94 22.41
C GLY A 127 -32.82 -29.07 22.72
N ASP A 128 -32.99 -27.98 23.44
CA ASP A 128 -31.85 -27.16 23.86
C ASP A 128 -30.99 -27.87 24.92
N ALA A 129 -29.69 -27.73 24.79
CA ALA A 129 -28.74 -28.34 25.71
C ALA A 129 -28.80 -27.68 27.11
N MET A 130 -28.96 -28.47 28.13
CA MET A 130 -29.10 -28.01 29.52
C MET A 130 -27.88 -27.23 30.03
N ASN A 131 -26.70 -27.49 29.51
CA ASN A 131 -25.47 -26.75 29.86
C ASN A 131 -25.46 -25.30 29.35
N ARG A 132 -26.40 -24.91 28.46
CA ARG A 132 -26.56 -23.56 27.93
C ARG A 132 -27.56 -22.72 28.70
N ILE A 133 -28.19 -23.26 29.76
CA ILE A 133 -29.15 -22.51 30.57
C ILE A 133 -28.44 -21.34 31.26
N HIS A 134 -29.05 -20.16 31.16
CA HIS A 134 -28.60 -18.95 31.84
C HIS A 134 -29.33 -18.84 33.21
N TRP A 135 -28.83 -19.54 34.20
CA TRP A 135 -29.48 -19.65 35.53
C TRP A 135 -29.82 -18.32 36.17
N LYS A 136 -28.99 -17.30 36.00
CA LYS A 136 -29.23 -15.97 36.57
C LYS A 136 -30.48 -15.29 35.98
N THR A 137 -30.71 -15.42 34.67
CA THR A 137 -31.89 -14.86 34.01
C THR A 137 -33.11 -15.72 34.29
N THR A 138 -32.98 -17.03 34.28
CA THR A 138 -33.99 -18.01 34.65
C THR A 138 -34.56 -17.69 36.03
N ALA A 139 -33.72 -17.46 37.03
CA ALA A 139 -34.14 -17.11 38.39
C ALA A 139 -34.90 -15.78 38.49
N ARG A 140 -34.69 -14.85 37.57
CA ARG A 140 -35.38 -13.55 37.54
C ARG A 140 -36.73 -13.60 36.83
N HIS A 141 -36.84 -14.41 35.77
CA HIS A 141 -38.02 -14.46 34.94
C HIS A 141 -38.96 -15.62 35.28
N GLY A 142 -38.51 -16.58 36.09
CA GLY A 142 -39.31 -17.75 36.47
C GLY A 142 -39.46 -18.80 35.38
N GLU A 143 -38.88 -18.58 34.21
CA GLU A 143 -38.89 -19.49 33.04
C GLU A 143 -37.46 -19.79 32.59
N LEU A 144 -37.26 -21.02 32.12
CA LEU A 144 -35.94 -21.44 31.65
C LEU A 144 -35.48 -20.58 30.49
N GLN A 145 -34.29 -20.00 30.62
CA GLN A 145 -33.67 -19.14 29.64
C GLN A 145 -32.33 -19.75 29.17
N VAL A 146 -32.09 -19.76 27.85
CA VAL A 146 -30.91 -20.33 27.22
C VAL A 146 -30.02 -19.23 26.64
N LYS A 147 -28.72 -19.35 26.84
CA LYS A 147 -27.72 -18.48 26.25
C LYS A 147 -27.66 -18.70 24.76
N GLU A 148 -27.79 -17.64 23.99
CA GLU A 148 -27.60 -17.63 22.57
C GLU A 148 -26.21 -17.06 22.26
N PHE A 149 -25.43 -17.81 21.52
CA PHE A 149 -24.06 -17.43 21.15
C PHE A 149 -24.03 -17.03 19.71
N GLU A 150 -23.61 -15.82 19.44
CA GLU A 150 -23.32 -15.38 18.10
C GLU A 150 -21.90 -15.86 17.75
N VAL A 151 -21.80 -16.77 16.82
CA VAL A 151 -20.51 -17.18 16.27
C VAL A 151 -20.08 -16.07 15.30
N GLN A 152 -19.18 -15.20 15.74
CA GLN A 152 -18.49 -14.33 14.81
C GLN A 152 -17.66 -15.22 13.87
N ARG A 153 -18.19 -15.44 12.67
CA ARG A 153 -17.48 -16.16 11.61
C ARG A 153 -16.46 -15.19 11.02
N THR A 154 -15.28 -15.16 11.58
CA THR A 154 -14.12 -14.56 10.92
C THR A 154 -13.63 -15.60 9.91
N ALA A 155 -13.82 -15.30 8.63
CA ALA A 155 -13.22 -16.09 7.56
C ALA A 155 -11.87 -15.48 7.22
N ASP A 156 -10.79 -16.22 7.43
CA ASP A 156 -9.48 -15.84 6.94
C ASP A 156 -9.44 -16.09 5.43
N LEU A 157 -9.13 -15.06 4.67
CA LEU A 157 -8.95 -15.15 3.25
C LEU A 157 -7.46 -15.27 2.93
N TRP A 158 -7.07 -16.36 2.30
CA TRP A 158 -5.71 -16.57 1.82
C TRP A 158 -5.66 -16.36 0.31
N ILE A 159 -4.83 -15.42 -0.12
CA ILE A 159 -4.61 -15.13 -1.54
C ILE A 159 -3.23 -15.66 -1.93
N TYR A 160 -3.20 -16.66 -2.83
CA TYR A 160 -1.97 -17.17 -3.41
C TYR A 160 -1.76 -16.52 -4.77
N LEU A 161 -0.67 -15.78 -4.89
CA LEU A 161 -0.30 -15.10 -6.13
C LEU A 161 0.93 -15.79 -6.72
N ASP A 162 0.74 -16.40 -7.89
CA ASP A 162 1.86 -16.95 -8.65
C ASP A 162 2.61 -15.78 -9.34
N LEU A 163 3.89 -15.66 -9.09
CA LEU A 163 4.76 -14.65 -9.64
C LEU A 163 5.82 -15.24 -10.59
N ASP A 164 5.71 -16.52 -10.95
CA ASP A 164 6.63 -17.12 -11.90
C ASP A 164 6.45 -16.49 -13.28
N ARG A 165 7.53 -15.89 -13.77
CA ARG A 165 7.53 -15.23 -15.07
C ARG A 165 7.18 -16.16 -16.23
N ALA A 166 7.42 -17.44 -16.09
CA ALA A 166 7.19 -18.43 -17.14
C ALA A 166 5.69 -18.65 -17.43
N VAL A 167 4.81 -18.38 -16.44
CA VAL A 167 3.35 -18.56 -16.58
C VAL A 167 2.62 -17.29 -16.97
N HIS A 168 3.32 -16.17 -17.00
CA HIS A 168 2.75 -14.87 -17.34
C HIS A 168 3.08 -14.45 -18.77
N VAL A 169 2.12 -13.79 -19.41
CA VAL A 169 2.25 -13.26 -20.79
C VAL A 169 1.98 -11.76 -20.81
N GLY A 170 2.44 -11.09 -21.84
CA GLY A 170 2.32 -9.65 -22.03
C GLY A 170 3.54 -8.89 -21.56
N LEU A 171 3.55 -7.58 -21.84
CA LEU A 171 4.63 -6.66 -21.50
C LEU A 171 4.08 -5.48 -20.70
N ASP A 172 4.89 -4.98 -19.78
CA ASP A 172 4.59 -3.81 -18.95
C ASP A 172 3.21 -3.89 -18.26
N ASP A 173 2.40 -2.86 -18.35
CA ASP A 173 1.08 -2.77 -17.69
C ASP A 173 0.04 -3.76 -18.26
N ALA A 174 0.26 -4.28 -19.48
CA ALA A 174 -0.59 -5.28 -20.09
C ALA A 174 -0.20 -6.72 -19.73
N ALA A 175 0.85 -6.91 -18.93
CA ALA A 175 1.24 -8.23 -18.47
C ALA A 175 0.19 -8.82 -17.52
N THR A 176 -0.07 -10.12 -17.66
CA THR A 176 -1.02 -10.82 -16.78
C THR A 176 -0.59 -10.79 -15.31
N ILE A 177 0.72 -10.73 -15.03
CA ILE A 177 1.25 -10.55 -13.68
C ILE A 177 0.81 -9.22 -13.06
N GLU A 178 0.78 -8.13 -13.86
CA GLU A 178 0.34 -6.82 -13.36
C GLU A 178 -1.15 -6.81 -13.04
N THR A 179 -1.95 -7.48 -13.88
CA THR A 179 -3.38 -7.66 -13.62
C THR A 179 -3.62 -8.49 -12.37
N ALA A 180 -2.90 -9.62 -12.21
CA ALA A 180 -3.02 -10.48 -11.04
C ALA A 180 -2.68 -9.72 -9.73
N VAL A 181 -1.60 -8.93 -9.74
CA VAL A 181 -1.22 -8.11 -8.57
C VAL A 181 -2.24 -7.00 -8.29
N ARG A 182 -2.79 -6.35 -9.32
CA ARG A 182 -3.86 -5.34 -9.13
C ARG A 182 -5.09 -5.95 -8.48
N VAL A 183 -5.55 -7.08 -9.00
CA VAL A 183 -6.70 -7.79 -8.43
C VAL A 183 -6.43 -8.25 -7.00
N ALA A 184 -5.25 -8.79 -6.71
CA ALA A 184 -4.90 -9.24 -5.36
C ALA A 184 -4.76 -8.09 -4.35
N ALA A 185 -4.44 -6.88 -4.81
CA ALA A 185 -4.31 -5.69 -3.98
C ALA A 185 -5.63 -4.93 -3.78
N SER A 186 -6.65 -5.21 -4.61
CA SER A 186 -7.95 -4.54 -4.60
C SER A 186 -8.95 -5.19 -3.67
#